data_c6e2236f3d92d91ffc8b5f2584844436
#
_entry.id   c6e2236f3d92d91ffc8b5f2584844436
#
_cell.length_a   1.000
_cell.length_b   1.000
_cell.length_c   1.000
_cell.angle_alpha   90.00
_cell.angle_beta   90.00
_cell.angle_gamma   90.00
#
_symmetry.space_group_name_H-M   'P 1'
#
loop_
_entity.id
_entity.type
_entity.pdbx_description
1 polymer ?
#
loop_
_entity_poly.entity_id
_entity_poly.type
_entity_poly.pdbx_seq_one_letter_code
_entity_poly.pdbx_strand_id
1 'polypeptide(L)'
;MQHRYALIVGIDNYTDTSHFIPLRFAQADARALYELLIDPERGGWKPGEVTFLAGDAATREEIESQLRDLCLVRAQAGDLVLFYFAGHAFLDPAARDGYLALKTTLADRPATGLRVPTFVDHYLSASKASNMLAILDIARAGTGWRQQEDLAAVGPLFGQALLDLARRQGRVMITSQRSSETSPREMEHGHGIFMAHLLDAIEGKAANPLTGRITLGTLYDYLAETMSGDMAQYPRKFGCEYGSMMLIEWAEWKTAPAPQPLARGRRAIGVEVTPLYVLMGHQGHVDDVVFSPDGTNIASCGEDMTVRLWSTGSGALLKTLSGHEGAIMGVDIAPDGKSIASCSEDKTVRIWDLKTGETTSILEGHSSAVWTVAYALDNHMLASCSNDETVRIWNPATGETVQVLQGHHNVVVGVDFSYDSQLLASCSFDKTICVWEVNTGTLQRRLRYSDIVYGVAWSPDGTLLASCSADGTICLWDTSNGQRARTLTGHDGAVWTVDFSADGRLLVSGSEDGSVRLWDVQQGHELQTINLRIEVYGVVFGANRLLANCAEDGTVRVWQTEVVEG
;
A
#
# COMPACT_ATOMS: atom_id res chain seq x y z
N MET A 1 6.97 2.91 -26.22
CA MET A 1 5.75 3.59 -25.72
C MET A 1 4.93 2.52 -25.02
N GLN A 2 4.55 2.76 -23.81
CA GLN A 2 3.70 1.86 -23.04
C GLN A 2 2.27 2.00 -23.55
N HIS A 3 1.65 0.90 -24.00
CA HIS A 3 0.25 0.91 -24.43
C HIS A 3 -0.67 0.72 -23.23
N ARG A 4 -1.86 1.31 -23.33
CA ARG A 4 -2.93 1.20 -22.32
C ARG A 4 -4.18 0.65 -23.00
N TYR A 5 -4.56 -0.56 -22.64
CA TYR A 5 -5.73 -1.23 -23.21
C TYR A 5 -6.83 -1.32 -22.16
N ALA A 6 -8.08 -1.13 -22.55
CA ALA A 6 -9.22 -1.35 -21.66
C ALA A 6 -10.34 -2.14 -22.31
N LEU A 7 -10.98 -2.97 -21.50
CA LEU A 7 -12.30 -3.56 -21.77
C LEU A 7 -13.26 -3.10 -20.67
N ILE A 8 -14.30 -2.38 -21.08
CA ILE A 8 -15.27 -1.78 -20.18
C ILE A 8 -16.63 -2.41 -20.46
N VAL A 9 -17.23 -3.04 -19.45
CA VAL A 9 -18.50 -3.80 -19.58
C VAL A 9 -19.53 -3.28 -18.59
N GLY A 10 -20.74 -2.99 -19.09
CA GLY A 10 -21.87 -2.56 -18.26
C GLY A 10 -23.17 -3.31 -18.61
N ILE A 11 -23.82 -3.92 -17.62
CA ILE A 11 -25.03 -4.74 -17.82
C ILE A 11 -26.10 -4.34 -16.82
N ASP A 12 -27.19 -3.73 -17.32
CA ASP A 12 -28.36 -3.33 -16.53
C ASP A 12 -29.46 -4.37 -16.52
N ASN A 13 -29.66 -5.06 -17.65
CA ASN A 13 -30.81 -5.93 -17.86
C ASN A 13 -30.39 -7.37 -18.17
N TYR A 14 -31.09 -8.31 -17.59
CA TYR A 14 -30.81 -9.74 -17.66
C TYR A 14 -32.01 -10.52 -18.19
N THR A 15 -31.77 -11.62 -18.89
CA THR A 15 -32.84 -12.51 -19.39
C THR A 15 -33.50 -13.24 -18.22
N ASP A 16 -32.75 -13.66 -17.23
CA ASP A 16 -33.27 -14.28 -16.01
C ASP A 16 -33.61 -13.20 -14.97
N THR A 17 -34.77 -12.59 -15.12
CA THR A 17 -35.27 -11.55 -14.22
C THR A 17 -35.73 -12.07 -12.85
N SER A 18 -35.83 -13.40 -12.69
CA SER A 18 -36.21 -14.01 -11.41
C SER A 18 -35.04 -14.02 -10.40
N HIS A 19 -33.80 -14.02 -10.89
CA HIS A 19 -32.58 -14.05 -10.06
C HIS A 19 -31.77 -12.78 -10.18
N PHE A 20 -31.81 -12.07 -11.31
CA PHE A 20 -31.06 -10.86 -11.58
C PHE A 20 -32.01 -9.67 -11.75
N ILE A 21 -32.14 -8.87 -10.69
CA ILE A 21 -32.95 -7.66 -10.71
C ILE A 21 -32.28 -6.64 -11.65
N PRO A 22 -33.01 -5.94 -12.52
CA PRO A 22 -32.43 -4.88 -13.36
C PRO A 22 -31.67 -3.84 -12.54
N LEU A 23 -30.47 -3.50 -12.97
CA LEU A 23 -29.65 -2.43 -12.38
C LEU A 23 -29.94 -1.13 -13.10
N ARG A 24 -29.80 0.00 -12.40
CA ARG A 24 -30.21 1.29 -12.95
C ARG A 24 -29.10 2.04 -13.67
N PHE A 25 -27.86 1.87 -13.27
CA PHE A 25 -26.74 2.70 -13.72
C PHE A 25 -25.53 1.93 -14.26
N ALA A 26 -25.55 0.60 -14.32
CA ALA A 26 -24.34 -0.15 -14.69
C ALA A 26 -23.85 0.14 -16.12
N GLN A 27 -24.76 0.32 -17.08
CA GLN A 27 -24.39 0.73 -18.44
C GLN A 27 -23.98 2.21 -18.52
N ALA A 28 -24.68 3.07 -17.78
CA ALA A 28 -24.34 4.50 -17.74
C ALA A 28 -22.96 4.73 -17.13
N ASP A 29 -22.65 4.02 -16.05
CA ASP A 29 -21.37 4.06 -15.36
C ASP A 29 -20.22 3.57 -16.26
N ALA A 30 -20.41 2.43 -16.91
CA ALA A 30 -19.44 1.89 -17.85
C ALA A 30 -19.22 2.85 -19.04
N ARG A 31 -20.27 3.49 -19.53
CA ARG A 31 -20.18 4.50 -20.61
C ARG A 31 -19.42 5.74 -20.15
N ALA A 32 -19.70 6.26 -18.97
CA ALA A 32 -19.02 7.44 -18.44
C ALA A 32 -17.52 7.20 -18.27
N LEU A 33 -17.14 6.01 -17.76
CA LEU A 33 -15.73 5.64 -17.66
C LEU A 33 -15.08 5.54 -19.05
N TYR A 34 -15.75 4.93 -20.03
CA TYR A 34 -15.25 4.85 -21.40
C TYR A 34 -15.01 6.24 -21.99
N GLU A 35 -16.00 7.14 -21.91
CA GLU A 35 -15.94 8.51 -22.44
C GLU A 35 -14.81 9.30 -21.76
N LEU A 36 -14.66 9.15 -20.44
CA LEU A 36 -13.59 9.80 -19.68
C LEU A 36 -12.20 9.31 -20.10
N LEU A 37 -12.01 7.99 -20.27
CA LEU A 37 -10.70 7.45 -20.64
C LEU A 37 -10.25 7.87 -22.03
N ILE A 38 -11.16 7.94 -23.02
CA ILE A 38 -10.83 8.33 -24.40
C ILE A 38 -10.79 9.83 -24.62
N ASP A 39 -11.23 10.64 -23.66
CA ASP A 39 -11.15 12.09 -23.72
C ASP A 39 -9.68 12.54 -23.77
N PRO A 40 -9.23 13.24 -24.83
CA PRO A 40 -7.83 13.64 -24.97
C PRO A 40 -7.34 14.60 -23.87
N GLU A 41 -8.26 15.39 -23.28
CA GLU A 41 -7.92 16.37 -22.24
C GLU A 41 -7.97 15.76 -20.83
N ARG A 42 -8.59 14.59 -20.66
CA ARG A 42 -8.79 13.93 -19.36
C ARG A 42 -8.06 12.60 -19.27
N GLY A 43 -8.60 11.53 -19.84
CA GLY A 43 -7.99 10.19 -19.79
C GLY A 43 -6.80 10.03 -20.72
N GLY A 44 -6.88 10.57 -21.91
CA GLY A 44 -5.82 10.54 -22.92
C GLY A 44 -5.49 9.14 -23.46
N TRP A 45 -6.40 8.17 -23.31
CA TRP A 45 -6.24 6.83 -23.90
C TRP A 45 -6.69 6.86 -25.36
N LYS A 46 -6.03 6.08 -26.20
CA LYS A 46 -6.41 6.03 -27.60
C LYS A 46 -7.73 5.28 -27.80
N PRO A 47 -8.72 5.85 -28.53
CA PRO A 47 -10.01 5.20 -28.73
C PRO A 47 -9.93 3.77 -29.28
N GLY A 48 -8.93 3.44 -30.11
CA GLY A 48 -8.70 2.10 -30.63
C GLY A 48 -8.06 1.11 -29.64
N GLU A 49 -7.72 1.56 -28.44
CA GLU A 49 -7.15 0.76 -27.36
C GLU A 49 -8.19 0.52 -26.24
N VAL A 50 -9.38 1.16 -26.31
CA VAL A 50 -10.46 1.03 -25.34
C VAL A 50 -11.70 0.43 -25.99
N THR A 51 -12.15 -0.71 -25.50
CA THR A 51 -13.36 -1.40 -25.97
C THR A 51 -14.48 -1.21 -24.94
N PHE A 52 -15.65 -0.79 -25.41
CA PHE A 52 -16.86 -0.66 -24.60
C PHE A 52 -17.92 -1.65 -25.05
N LEU A 53 -18.43 -2.46 -24.14
CA LEU A 53 -19.49 -3.44 -24.36
C LEU A 53 -20.63 -3.22 -23.38
N ALA A 54 -21.85 -3.05 -23.91
CA ALA A 54 -23.04 -2.86 -23.09
C ALA A 54 -24.27 -3.53 -23.71
N GLY A 55 -25.25 -3.89 -22.89
CA GLY A 55 -26.51 -4.47 -23.33
C GLY A 55 -26.32 -5.71 -24.19
N ASP A 56 -26.84 -5.69 -25.43
CA ASP A 56 -26.81 -6.84 -26.35
C ASP A 56 -25.39 -7.17 -26.87
N ALA A 57 -24.49 -6.21 -26.86
CA ALA A 57 -23.10 -6.41 -27.28
C ALA A 57 -22.25 -7.11 -26.21
N ALA A 58 -22.67 -7.08 -24.94
CA ALA A 58 -21.95 -7.71 -23.84
C ALA A 58 -22.25 -9.20 -23.71
N THR A 59 -22.04 -9.94 -24.80
CA THR A 59 -22.17 -11.42 -24.79
C THR A 59 -20.91 -12.07 -24.22
N ARG A 60 -21.04 -13.29 -23.75
CA ARG A 60 -19.90 -14.07 -23.23
C ARG A 60 -18.82 -14.25 -24.30
N GLU A 61 -19.23 -14.65 -25.50
CA GLU A 61 -18.29 -14.88 -26.60
C GLU A 61 -17.50 -13.61 -26.94
N GLU A 62 -18.17 -12.46 -26.98
CA GLU A 62 -17.52 -11.19 -27.28
C GLU A 62 -16.57 -10.74 -26.16
N ILE A 63 -17.00 -10.84 -24.89
CA ILE A 63 -16.15 -10.49 -23.75
C ILE A 63 -14.91 -11.39 -23.70
N GLU A 64 -15.07 -12.71 -23.84
CA GLU A 64 -13.94 -13.65 -23.87
C GLU A 64 -13.03 -13.44 -25.09
N SER A 65 -13.60 -13.05 -26.24
CA SER A 65 -12.85 -12.70 -27.45
C SER A 65 -11.98 -11.46 -27.21
N GLN A 66 -12.56 -10.41 -26.65
CA GLN A 66 -11.85 -9.16 -26.35
C GLN A 66 -10.78 -9.38 -25.25
N LEU A 67 -11.10 -10.12 -24.19
CA LEU A 67 -10.11 -10.46 -23.15
C LEU A 67 -8.93 -11.25 -23.73
N ARG A 68 -9.19 -12.19 -24.62
CA ARG A 68 -8.15 -12.97 -25.30
C ARG A 68 -7.29 -12.06 -26.18
N ASP A 69 -7.91 -11.20 -26.97
CA ASP A 69 -7.20 -10.26 -27.83
C ASP A 69 -6.31 -9.31 -27.02
N LEU A 70 -6.90 -8.65 -26.02
CA LEU A 70 -6.18 -7.68 -25.21
C LEU A 70 -5.08 -8.33 -24.36
N CYS A 71 -5.40 -9.38 -23.60
CA CYS A 71 -4.48 -9.95 -22.63
C CYS A 71 -3.41 -10.87 -23.22
N LEU A 72 -3.76 -11.66 -24.25
CA LEU A 72 -2.90 -12.72 -24.75
C LEU A 72 -2.25 -12.43 -26.11
N VAL A 73 -2.89 -11.55 -26.91
CA VAL A 73 -2.41 -11.25 -28.28
C VAL A 73 -1.72 -9.89 -28.34
N ARG A 74 -2.39 -8.82 -27.94
CA ARG A 74 -1.92 -7.44 -28.10
C ARG A 74 -0.95 -7.01 -27.01
N ALA A 75 -1.25 -7.29 -25.75
CA ALA A 75 -0.46 -6.82 -24.62
C ALA A 75 0.96 -7.38 -24.61
N GLN A 76 1.92 -6.52 -24.30
CA GLN A 76 3.35 -6.83 -24.17
C GLN A 76 3.88 -6.36 -22.80
N ALA A 77 5.12 -6.75 -22.48
CA ALA A 77 5.80 -6.26 -21.29
C ALA A 77 5.90 -4.72 -21.33
N GLY A 78 5.56 -4.09 -20.23
CA GLY A 78 5.48 -2.64 -20.10
C GLY A 78 4.07 -2.05 -20.32
N ASP A 79 3.11 -2.82 -20.84
CA ASP A 79 1.74 -2.34 -21.07
C ASP A 79 0.88 -2.46 -19.83
N LEU A 80 -0.21 -1.65 -19.82
CA LEU A 80 -1.30 -1.70 -18.84
C LEU A 80 -2.57 -2.22 -19.51
N VAL A 81 -3.25 -3.18 -18.87
CA VAL A 81 -4.60 -3.62 -19.27
C VAL A 81 -5.57 -3.37 -18.13
N LEU A 82 -6.64 -2.64 -18.42
CA LEU A 82 -7.76 -2.37 -17.52
C LEU A 82 -8.98 -3.21 -17.93
N PHE A 83 -9.55 -3.93 -16.98
CA PHE A 83 -10.87 -4.54 -17.11
C PHE A 83 -11.82 -3.89 -16.11
N TYR A 84 -12.90 -3.30 -16.59
CA TYR A 84 -13.99 -2.77 -15.77
C TYR A 84 -15.27 -3.54 -16.03
N PHE A 85 -15.93 -3.94 -14.96
CA PHE A 85 -17.23 -4.62 -15.03
C PHE A 85 -18.22 -4.01 -14.04
N ALA A 86 -19.37 -3.57 -14.54
CA ALA A 86 -20.51 -3.17 -13.73
C ALA A 86 -21.70 -4.07 -14.03
N GLY A 87 -22.20 -4.78 -13.00
CA GLY A 87 -23.28 -5.77 -13.18
C GLY A 87 -23.50 -6.64 -11.96
N HIS A 88 -24.23 -7.73 -12.13
CA HIS A 88 -24.41 -8.73 -11.07
C HIS A 88 -23.25 -9.72 -10.97
N ALA A 89 -22.99 -10.18 -9.75
CA ALA A 89 -22.20 -11.37 -9.50
C ALA A 89 -22.99 -12.34 -8.61
N PHE A 90 -22.75 -13.64 -8.80
CA PHE A 90 -23.42 -14.69 -8.04
C PHE A 90 -22.47 -15.85 -7.75
N LEU A 91 -22.81 -16.65 -6.74
CA LEU A 91 -22.08 -17.85 -6.34
C LEU A 91 -22.82 -19.08 -6.82
N ASP A 92 -22.12 -20.02 -7.46
CA ASP A 92 -22.64 -21.38 -7.68
C ASP A 92 -22.51 -22.16 -6.36
N PRO A 93 -23.64 -22.51 -5.71
CA PRO A 93 -23.59 -23.20 -4.42
C PRO A 93 -22.97 -24.61 -4.50
N ALA A 94 -23.03 -25.26 -5.67
CA ALA A 94 -22.51 -26.61 -5.86
C ALA A 94 -21.00 -26.63 -6.07
N ALA A 95 -20.48 -25.75 -6.93
CA ALA A 95 -19.05 -25.65 -7.22
C ALA A 95 -18.30 -24.72 -6.27
N ARG A 96 -19.00 -23.85 -5.51
CA ARG A 96 -18.44 -22.75 -4.70
C ARG A 96 -17.60 -21.76 -5.52
N ASP A 97 -17.93 -21.61 -6.79
CA ASP A 97 -17.28 -20.69 -7.71
C ASP A 97 -18.10 -19.41 -7.89
N GLY A 98 -17.42 -18.27 -8.01
CA GLY A 98 -18.03 -17.00 -8.36
C GLY A 98 -18.15 -16.82 -9.87
N TYR A 99 -19.24 -16.15 -10.28
CA TYR A 99 -19.53 -15.82 -11.67
C TYR A 99 -19.96 -14.36 -11.79
N LEU A 100 -19.51 -13.69 -12.85
CA LEU A 100 -20.06 -12.42 -13.30
C LEU A 100 -21.25 -12.75 -14.21
N ALA A 101 -22.42 -12.21 -13.89
CA ALA A 101 -23.62 -12.43 -14.66
C ALA A 101 -23.62 -11.57 -15.93
N LEU A 102 -23.79 -12.19 -17.07
CA LEU A 102 -23.95 -11.55 -18.37
C LEU A 102 -25.42 -11.47 -18.72
N LYS A 103 -25.80 -10.71 -19.75
CA LYS A 103 -27.21 -10.50 -20.12
C LYS A 103 -28.00 -11.82 -20.26
N THR A 104 -27.39 -12.86 -20.84
CA THR A 104 -28.00 -14.16 -21.10
C THR A 104 -27.74 -15.20 -20.00
N THR A 105 -27.16 -14.79 -18.88
CA THR A 105 -26.85 -15.69 -17.77
C THR A 105 -28.13 -16.21 -17.13
N LEU A 106 -28.14 -17.51 -16.88
CA LEU A 106 -29.19 -18.20 -16.14
C LEU A 106 -28.60 -18.69 -14.82
N ALA A 107 -29.25 -18.39 -13.71
CA ALA A 107 -28.72 -18.75 -12.38
C ALA A 107 -28.67 -20.26 -12.13
N ASP A 108 -29.57 -21.02 -12.76
CA ASP A 108 -29.59 -22.49 -12.76
C ASP A 108 -28.54 -23.11 -13.70
N ARG A 109 -27.90 -22.30 -14.55
CA ARG A 109 -26.84 -22.69 -15.48
C ARG A 109 -25.64 -21.75 -15.37
N PRO A 110 -24.88 -21.81 -14.28
CA PRO A 110 -23.75 -20.87 -14.00
C PRO A 110 -22.76 -20.76 -15.16
N ALA A 111 -22.54 -21.81 -15.91
CA ALA A 111 -21.68 -21.84 -17.09
C ALA A 111 -22.07 -20.85 -18.20
N THR A 112 -23.25 -20.23 -18.14
CA THR A 112 -23.67 -19.16 -19.08
C THR A 112 -23.11 -17.79 -18.67
N GLY A 113 -22.60 -17.63 -17.45
CA GLY A 113 -21.86 -16.45 -16.98
C GLY A 113 -20.35 -16.56 -17.21
N LEU A 114 -19.61 -15.50 -16.85
CA LEU A 114 -18.16 -15.50 -16.85
C LEU A 114 -17.65 -16.00 -15.50
N ARG A 115 -17.04 -17.19 -15.48
CA ARG A 115 -16.49 -17.79 -14.27
C ARG A 115 -15.26 -17.01 -13.79
N VAL A 116 -15.29 -16.50 -12.56
CA VAL A 116 -14.23 -15.63 -12.01
C VAL A 116 -12.87 -16.34 -11.91
N PRO A 117 -12.75 -17.57 -11.41
CA PRO A 117 -11.47 -18.28 -11.44
C PRO A 117 -10.87 -18.39 -12.85
N THR A 118 -11.71 -18.70 -13.86
CA THR A 118 -11.24 -18.75 -15.26
C THR A 118 -10.77 -17.38 -15.76
N PHE A 119 -11.48 -16.31 -15.39
CA PHE A 119 -11.08 -14.94 -15.73
C PHE A 119 -9.72 -14.60 -15.12
N VAL A 120 -9.51 -14.91 -13.84
CA VAL A 120 -8.24 -14.64 -13.15
C VAL A 120 -7.10 -15.47 -13.75
N ASP A 121 -7.29 -16.78 -13.92
CA ASP A 121 -6.22 -17.68 -14.34
C ASP A 121 -5.86 -17.53 -15.81
N HIS A 122 -6.85 -17.46 -16.69
CA HIS A 122 -6.62 -17.47 -18.14
C HIS A 122 -6.31 -16.09 -18.72
N TYR A 123 -6.79 -15.01 -18.10
CA TYR A 123 -6.61 -13.68 -18.65
C TYR A 123 -5.72 -12.81 -17.78
N LEU A 124 -6.05 -12.59 -16.50
CA LEU A 124 -5.21 -11.75 -15.64
C LEU A 124 -3.83 -12.35 -15.42
N SER A 125 -3.78 -13.64 -15.08
CA SER A 125 -2.53 -14.32 -14.76
C SER A 125 -1.67 -14.66 -15.98
N ALA A 126 -2.29 -14.97 -17.11
CA ALA A 126 -1.59 -15.37 -18.33
C ALA A 126 -1.20 -14.21 -19.25
N SER A 127 -1.65 -12.99 -18.97
CA SER A 127 -1.32 -11.81 -19.77
C SER A 127 0.16 -11.52 -19.74
N LYS A 128 0.68 -11.05 -20.89
CA LYS A 128 2.05 -10.56 -21.03
C LYS A 128 2.22 -9.12 -20.57
N ALA A 129 1.13 -8.38 -20.33
CA ALA A 129 1.19 -7.03 -19.78
C ALA A 129 1.95 -7.03 -18.45
N SER A 130 2.76 -6.02 -18.19
CA SER A 130 3.38 -5.85 -16.87
C SER A 130 2.32 -5.53 -15.80
N ASN A 131 1.31 -4.73 -16.17
CA ASN A 131 0.27 -4.27 -15.27
C ASN A 131 -1.13 -4.65 -15.74
N MET A 132 -1.90 -5.26 -14.84
CA MET A 132 -3.30 -5.62 -15.04
C MET A 132 -4.15 -5.09 -13.89
N LEU A 133 -5.17 -4.29 -14.20
CA LEU A 133 -6.12 -3.78 -13.23
C LEU A 133 -7.53 -4.26 -13.59
N ALA A 134 -8.16 -5.01 -12.69
CA ALA A 134 -9.57 -5.34 -12.79
C ALA A 134 -10.37 -4.52 -11.76
N ILE A 135 -11.38 -3.81 -12.20
CA ILE A 135 -12.32 -3.07 -11.34
C ILE A 135 -13.70 -3.71 -11.51
N LEU A 136 -14.22 -4.26 -10.43
CA LEU A 136 -15.51 -4.96 -10.41
C LEU A 136 -16.49 -4.23 -9.50
N ASP A 137 -17.43 -3.52 -10.10
CA ASP A 137 -18.54 -2.85 -9.40
C ASP A 137 -19.78 -3.74 -9.47
N ILE A 138 -19.95 -4.58 -8.46
CA ILE A 138 -20.86 -5.72 -8.51
C ILE A 138 -22.04 -5.60 -7.55
N ALA A 139 -23.25 -5.90 -8.05
CA ALA A 139 -24.42 -6.17 -7.26
C ALA A 139 -24.53 -7.69 -7.01
N ARG A 140 -24.91 -8.08 -5.81
CA ARG A 140 -25.12 -9.49 -5.47
C ARG A 140 -26.46 -9.97 -5.98
N ALA A 141 -26.52 -11.17 -6.57
CA ALA A 141 -27.74 -11.80 -7.02
C ALA A 141 -27.86 -13.23 -6.50
N GLY A 142 -29.10 -13.70 -6.30
CA GLY A 142 -29.43 -15.07 -5.92
C GLY A 142 -29.68 -15.30 -4.43
N THR A 143 -30.32 -16.44 -4.10
CA THR A 143 -30.83 -16.83 -2.77
C THR A 143 -29.77 -17.45 -1.83
N GLY A 144 -28.52 -17.57 -2.25
CA GLY A 144 -27.44 -18.25 -1.53
C GLY A 144 -26.75 -17.41 -0.44
N TRP A 145 -27.09 -16.14 -0.29
CA TRP A 145 -26.43 -15.20 0.64
C TRP A 145 -27.25 -15.07 1.94
N ARG A 146 -26.67 -15.46 3.08
CA ARG A 146 -27.28 -15.21 4.40
C ARG A 146 -26.98 -13.78 4.86
N GLN A 147 -27.99 -13.08 5.34
CA GLN A 147 -28.07 -11.63 5.49
C GLN A 147 -27.10 -10.94 6.48
N GLN A 148 -26.30 -11.62 7.27
CA GLN A 148 -25.51 -10.97 8.34
C GLN A 148 -24.04 -11.40 8.48
N GLU A 149 -23.64 -12.56 7.98
CA GLU A 149 -22.25 -13.04 8.12
C GLU A 149 -21.38 -12.78 6.88
N ASP A 150 -21.97 -12.31 5.78
CA ASP A 150 -21.33 -12.26 4.47
C ASP A 150 -20.82 -10.87 4.04
N LEU A 151 -20.86 -9.85 4.91
CA LEU A 151 -20.22 -8.57 4.64
C LEU A 151 -18.68 -8.67 4.50
N ALA A 152 -18.11 -9.75 5.01
CA ALA A 152 -16.69 -10.08 4.85
C ALA A 152 -16.38 -10.88 3.57
N ALA A 153 -17.38 -11.30 2.81
CA ALA A 153 -17.25 -12.41 1.87
C ALA A 153 -17.33 -12.04 0.39
N VAL A 154 -16.47 -11.11 -0.06
CA VAL A 154 -15.98 -11.17 -1.45
C VAL A 154 -15.10 -12.43 -1.61
N GLY A 155 -14.50 -12.90 -0.53
CA GLY A 155 -13.72 -14.13 -0.49
C GLY A 155 -14.39 -15.37 -1.08
N PRO A 156 -15.66 -15.72 -0.77
CA PRO A 156 -16.33 -16.87 -1.36
C PRO A 156 -16.56 -16.79 -2.87
N LEU A 157 -16.73 -15.57 -3.42
CA LEU A 157 -16.88 -15.39 -4.88
C LEU A 157 -15.59 -15.70 -5.64
N PHE A 158 -14.46 -15.41 -5.04
CA PHE A 158 -13.18 -15.45 -5.71
C PHE A 158 -12.29 -16.59 -5.22
N GLY A 159 -12.53 -17.13 -4.02
CA GLY A 159 -11.87 -18.32 -3.49
C GLY A 159 -10.34 -18.31 -3.63
N GLN A 160 -9.78 -19.41 -4.08
CA GLN A 160 -8.34 -19.59 -4.32
C GLN A 160 -7.79 -18.61 -5.36
N ALA A 161 -8.62 -18.15 -6.32
CA ALA A 161 -8.18 -17.22 -7.37
C ALA A 161 -7.67 -15.88 -6.83
N LEU A 162 -8.22 -15.37 -5.71
CA LEU A 162 -7.68 -14.18 -5.05
C LEU A 162 -6.32 -14.41 -4.40
N LEU A 163 -6.13 -15.58 -3.80
CA LEU A 163 -4.84 -15.95 -3.20
C LEU A 163 -3.77 -16.09 -4.28
N ASP A 164 -4.14 -16.61 -5.45
CA ASP A 164 -3.22 -16.76 -6.58
C ASP A 164 -2.93 -15.42 -7.25
N LEU A 165 -3.89 -14.50 -7.27
CA LEU A 165 -3.69 -13.13 -7.75
C LEU A 165 -2.74 -12.35 -6.84
N ALA A 166 -2.89 -12.47 -5.52
CA ALA A 166 -2.04 -11.82 -4.53
C ALA A 166 -0.56 -12.24 -4.61
N ARG A 167 -0.27 -13.38 -5.24
CA ARG A 167 1.10 -13.89 -5.44
C ARG A 167 1.78 -13.39 -6.71
N ARG A 168 1.09 -12.63 -7.55
CA ARG A 168 1.60 -12.20 -8.85
C ARG A 168 1.70 -10.69 -8.91
N GLN A 169 2.93 -10.21 -9.06
CA GLN A 169 3.21 -8.78 -9.22
C GLN A 169 2.51 -8.19 -10.45
N GLY A 170 2.10 -6.94 -10.36
CA GLY A 170 1.43 -6.23 -11.43
C GLY A 170 -0.01 -6.70 -11.72
N ARG A 171 -0.63 -7.45 -10.82
CA ARG A 171 -1.99 -7.97 -10.96
C ARG A 171 -2.84 -7.48 -9.80
N VAL A 172 -3.76 -6.56 -10.07
CA VAL A 172 -4.60 -5.96 -9.03
C VAL A 172 -6.07 -6.04 -9.41
N MET A 173 -6.89 -6.32 -8.42
CA MET A 173 -8.33 -6.28 -8.52
C MET A 173 -8.89 -5.36 -7.44
N ILE A 174 -9.72 -4.41 -7.85
CA ILE A 174 -10.55 -3.60 -6.94
C ILE A 174 -11.98 -4.06 -7.08
N THR A 175 -12.64 -4.33 -5.97
CA THR A 175 -14.06 -4.68 -5.96
C THR A 175 -14.83 -3.67 -5.14
N SER A 176 -15.98 -3.26 -5.63
CA SER A 176 -17.00 -2.52 -4.91
C SER A 176 -18.29 -3.32 -4.87
N GLN A 177 -19.06 -3.18 -3.81
CA GLN A 177 -20.39 -3.78 -3.74
C GLN A 177 -21.43 -2.73 -4.06
N ARG A 178 -22.22 -2.99 -5.11
CA ARG A 178 -23.33 -2.15 -5.52
C ARG A 178 -24.58 -2.53 -4.72
N SER A 179 -25.35 -1.53 -4.24
CA SER A 179 -26.67 -1.78 -3.69
C SER A 179 -27.63 -2.22 -4.80
N SER A 180 -28.54 -3.16 -4.51
CA SER A 180 -29.67 -3.48 -5.39
C SER A 180 -30.77 -2.41 -5.32
N GLU A 181 -30.77 -1.59 -4.27
CA GLU A 181 -31.71 -0.48 -4.06
C GLU A 181 -31.02 0.83 -4.34
N THR A 182 -31.66 1.71 -5.12
CA THR A 182 -31.15 3.04 -5.45
C THR A 182 -31.20 3.94 -4.22
N SER A 183 -30.05 4.43 -3.80
CA SER A 183 -29.97 5.43 -2.74
C SER A 183 -30.35 6.84 -3.26
N PRO A 184 -30.82 7.78 -2.42
CA PRO A 184 -31.04 9.16 -2.83
C PRO A 184 -29.81 9.83 -3.46
N ARG A 185 -28.59 9.49 -2.99
CA ARG A 185 -27.32 9.99 -3.54
C ARG A 185 -27.05 9.52 -4.97
N GLU A 186 -27.37 8.25 -5.28
CA GLU A 186 -27.26 7.72 -6.66
C GLU A 186 -28.21 8.42 -7.62
N MET A 187 -29.39 8.80 -7.12
CA MET A 187 -30.37 9.58 -7.91
C MET A 187 -29.90 11.00 -8.22
N GLU A 188 -29.17 11.61 -7.32
CA GLU A 188 -28.66 12.98 -7.45
C GLU A 188 -27.49 13.07 -8.43
N HIS A 189 -26.61 12.05 -8.45
CA HIS A 189 -25.42 12.03 -9.30
C HIS A 189 -25.63 11.36 -10.65
N GLY A 190 -26.70 10.59 -10.85
CA GLY A 190 -26.96 9.84 -12.09
C GLY A 190 -26.04 8.65 -12.31
N HIS A 191 -25.26 8.27 -11.30
CA HIS A 191 -24.28 7.17 -11.26
C HIS A 191 -24.35 6.41 -9.96
N GLY A 192 -23.82 5.17 -9.95
CA GLY A 192 -23.55 4.45 -8.71
C GLY A 192 -22.53 5.20 -7.85
N ILE A 193 -22.63 5.09 -6.52
CA ILE A 193 -21.76 5.83 -5.58
C ILE A 193 -20.28 5.55 -5.87
N PHE A 194 -19.90 4.29 -6.05
CA PHE A 194 -18.54 3.92 -6.40
C PHE A 194 -18.06 4.59 -7.70
N MET A 195 -18.88 4.53 -8.74
CA MET A 195 -18.54 5.14 -10.02
C MET A 195 -18.43 6.66 -9.93
N ALA A 196 -19.30 7.33 -9.18
CA ALA A 196 -19.21 8.78 -9.00
C ALA A 196 -17.84 9.18 -8.40
N HIS A 197 -17.37 8.45 -7.37
CA HIS A 197 -16.05 8.68 -6.79
C HIS A 197 -14.90 8.25 -7.71
N LEU A 198 -15.08 7.18 -8.49
CA LEU A 198 -14.07 6.75 -9.48
C LEU A 198 -13.90 7.79 -10.60
N LEU A 199 -14.98 8.37 -11.11
CA LEU A 199 -14.91 9.44 -12.10
C LEU A 199 -14.24 10.68 -11.52
N ASP A 200 -14.64 11.11 -10.34
CA ASP A 200 -14.02 12.21 -9.61
C ASP A 200 -12.50 12.01 -9.41
N ALA A 201 -12.10 10.80 -9.04
CA ALA A 201 -10.70 10.44 -8.88
C ALA A 201 -9.91 10.59 -10.19
N ILE A 202 -10.47 10.03 -11.28
CA ILE A 202 -9.84 10.05 -12.61
C ILE A 202 -9.86 11.47 -13.20
N GLU A 203 -10.84 12.30 -12.89
CA GLU A 203 -10.91 13.71 -13.28
C GLU A 203 -9.88 14.61 -12.57
N GLY A 204 -9.04 14.03 -11.71
CA GLY A 204 -7.88 14.69 -11.13
C GLY A 204 -7.92 14.83 -9.62
N LYS A 205 -9.03 14.47 -8.92
CA LYS A 205 -9.08 14.56 -7.45
C LYS A 205 -8.10 13.58 -6.77
N ALA A 206 -7.80 12.44 -7.43
CA ALA A 206 -6.77 11.50 -6.99
C ALA A 206 -5.40 11.77 -7.60
N ALA A 207 -5.25 12.82 -8.41
CA ALA A 207 -3.97 13.12 -9.04
C ALA A 207 -2.97 13.63 -8.02
N ASN A 208 -1.75 13.15 -8.12
CA ASN A 208 -0.64 13.75 -7.38
C ASN A 208 -0.53 15.23 -7.73
N PRO A 209 -0.64 16.14 -6.77
CA PRO A 209 -0.73 17.58 -7.03
C PRO A 209 0.52 18.18 -7.69
N LEU A 210 1.67 17.50 -7.60
CA LEU A 210 2.92 17.99 -8.18
C LEU A 210 3.14 17.46 -9.60
N THR A 211 2.75 16.22 -9.86
CA THR A 211 3.05 15.54 -11.13
C THR A 211 1.85 15.44 -12.07
N GLY A 212 0.63 15.65 -11.56
CA GLY A 212 -0.61 15.41 -12.30
C GLY A 212 -0.85 13.95 -12.63
N ARG A 213 -0.11 13.02 -12.01
CA ARG A 213 -0.22 11.60 -12.28
C ARG A 213 -1.23 10.95 -11.34
N ILE A 214 -2.05 10.08 -11.90
CA ILE A 214 -2.92 9.19 -11.14
C ILE A 214 -2.34 7.79 -11.24
N THR A 215 -1.84 7.30 -10.11
CA THR A 215 -1.38 5.92 -9.97
C THR A 215 -2.51 5.07 -9.37
N LEU A 216 -2.34 3.76 -9.39
CA LEU A 216 -3.28 2.87 -8.73
C LEU A 216 -3.34 3.13 -7.21
N GLY A 217 -2.20 3.42 -6.59
CA GLY A 217 -2.13 3.79 -5.17
C GLY A 217 -2.99 5.02 -4.88
N THR A 218 -2.71 6.15 -5.54
CA THR A 218 -3.46 7.41 -5.31
C THR A 218 -4.94 7.28 -5.66
N LEU A 219 -5.30 6.47 -6.67
CA LEU A 219 -6.69 6.17 -7.00
C LEU A 219 -7.40 5.42 -5.87
N TYR A 220 -6.76 4.33 -5.39
CA TYR A 220 -7.36 3.49 -4.35
C TYR A 220 -7.49 4.25 -3.03
N ASP A 221 -6.47 5.00 -2.64
CA ASP A 221 -6.48 5.79 -1.41
C ASP A 221 -7.60 6.83 -1.43
N TYR A 222 -7.77 7.55 -2.55
CA TYR A 222 -8.89 8.47 -2.72
C TYR A 222 -10.26 7.78 -2.60
N LEU A 223 -10.44 6.62 -3.25
CA LEU A 223 -11.69 5.86 -3.18
C LEU A 223 -11.96 5.35 -1.76
N ALA A 224 -10.94 4.82 -1.08
CA ALA A 224 -11.06 4.33 0.28
C ALA A 224 -11.41 5.46 1.26
N GLU A 225 -10.79 6.63 1.11
CA GLU A 225 -11.06 7.79 1.95
C GLU A 225 -12.47 8.34 1.74
N THR A 226 -12.86 8.59 0.48
CA THR A 226 -14.15 9.20 0.17
C THR A 226 -15.35 8.29 0.44
N MET A 227 -15.15 6.98 0.42
CA MET A 227 -16.19 5.97 0.68
C MET A 227 -16.15 5.41 2.10
N SER A 228 -15.31 5.92 2.98
CA SER A 228 -15.14 5.41 4.36
C SER A 228 -16.42 5.44 5.21
N GLY A 229 -17.38 6.31 4.88
CA GLY A 229 -18.69 6.41 5.53
C GLY A 229 -19.73 5.38 5.06
N ASP A 230 -19.47 4.63 3.99
CA ASP A 230 -20.39 3.64 3.42
C ASP A 230 -19.80 2.23 3.46
N MET A 231 -19.94 1.57 4.61
CA MET A 231 -19.41 0.23 4.85
C MET A 231 -19.94 -0.83 3.85
N ALA A 232 -21.08 -0.62 3.22
CA ALA A 232 -21.67 -1.55 2.26
C ALA A 232 -21.02 -1.48 0.87
N GLN A 233 -20.50 -0.31 0.50
CA GLN A 233 -19.90 -0.06 -0.82
C GLN A 233 -18.38 0.18 -0.77
N TYR A 234 -17.76 0.03 0.39
CA TYR A 234 -16.33 0.26 0.57
C TYR A 234 -15.48 -0.57 -0.39
N PRO A 235 -14.57 0.05 -1.16
CA PRO A 235 -13.74 -0.65 -2.13
C PRO A 235 -12.73 -1.57 -1.44
N ARG A 236 -12.48 -2.73 -2.04
CA ARG A 236 -11.45 -3.68 -1.58
C ARG A 236 -10.44 -3.92 -2.68
N LYS A 237 -9.16 -3.84 -2.32
CA LYS A 237 -8.04 -4.10 -3.24
C LYS A 237 -7.46 -5.48 -2.95
N PHE A 238 -7.19 -6.23 -4.00
CA PHE A 238 -6.55 -7.54 -3.96
C PHE A 238 -5.42 -7.58 -4.98
N GLY A 239 -4.32 -8.21 -4.65
CA GLY A 239 -3.15 -8.33 -5.52
C GLY A 239 -2.04 -7.33 -5.19
N CYS A 240 -0.91 -7.47 -5.85
CA CYS A 240 0.27 -6.64 -5.69
C CYS A 240 0.53 -5.79 -6.94
N GLU A 241 0.86 -4.53 -6.74
CA GLU A 241 1.31 -3.64 -7.81
C GLU A 241 2.75 -4.00 -8.22
N TYR A 242 3.07 -3.79 -9.50
CA TYR A 242 4.44 -3.84 -10.00
C TYR A 242 4.88 -2.40 -10.31
N GLY A 243 5.71 -1.84 -9.44
CA GLY A 243 6.06 -0.42 -9.51
C GLY A 243 4.83 0.49 -9.30
N SER A 244 4.92 1.77 -9.59
CA SER A 244 3.76 2.65 -9.60
C SER A 244 2.96 2.40 -10.88
N MET A 245 1.86 1.66 -10.80
CA MET A 245 0.94 1.46 -11.93
C MET A 245 0.30 2.79 -12.30
N MET A 246 0.82 3.43 -13.33
CA MET A 246 0.33 4.72 -13.79
C MET A 246 -0.91 4.54 -14.67
N LEU A 247 -2.04 5.07 -14.24
CA LEU A 247 -3.31 5.01 -14.96
C LEU A 247 -3.48 6.18 -15.92
N ILE A 248 -3.19 7.39 -15.46
CA ILE A 248 -3.37 8.64 -16.21
C ILE A 248 -2.19 9.56 -15.95
N GLU A 249 -1.65 10.14 -17.03
CA GLU A 249 -0.70 11.25 -17.00
C GLU A 249 -1.30 12.40 -17.80
N TRP A 250 -1.59 13.51 -17.15
CA TRP A 250 -2.12 14.70 -17.79
C TRP A 250 -1.03 15.36 -18.62
N ALA A 251 -1.22 15.46 -19.93
CA ALA A 251 -0.24 16.03 -20.86
C ALA A 251 0.03 17.53 -20.60
N GLU A 252 -0.94 18.25 -20.08
CA GLU A 252 -0.85 19.63 -19.63
C GLU A 252 -1.42 19.73 -18.21
N TRP A 253 -0.72 19.16 -17.23
CA TRP A 253 -0.99 19.51 -15.85
C TRP A 253 -0.63 20.98 -15.68
N LYS A 254 -1.59 21.85 -15.87
CA LYS A 254 -1.47 23.23 -15.39
C LYS A 254 -1.32 23.10 -13.90
N THR A 255 -0.10 23.32 -13.42
CA THR A 255 0.17 23.41 -12.00
C THR A 255 -0.99 24.12 -11.38
N ALA A 256 -1.77 23.41 -10.56
CA ALA A 256 -2.84 24.04 -9.81
C ALA A 256 -2.24 25.34 -9.28
N PRO A 257 -2.91 26.50 -9.42
CA PRO A 257 -2.35 27.76 -8.95
C PRO A 257 -1.78 27.49 -7.58
N ALA A 258 -0.51 27.85 -7.37
CA ALA A 258 0.26 27.49 -6.18
C ALA A 258 -0.69 27.51 -5.00
N PRO A 259 -0.84 26.41 -4.24
CA PRO A 259 -2.01 26.18 -3.40
C PRO A 259 -2.34 27.49 -2.73
N GLN A 260 -3.46 28.06 -3.12
CA GLN A 260 -3.92 29.29 -2.48
C GLN A 260 -3.92 28.94 -1.02
N PRO A 261 -3.30 29.69 -0.12
CA PRO A 261 -3.27 29.37 1.28
C PRO A 261 -4.71 28.99 1.61
N LEU A 262 -4.92 27.71 1.87
CA LEU A 262 -6.21 27.01 1.91
C LEU A 262 -7.23 27.95 2.50
N ALA A 263 -8.26 28.27 1.73
CA ALA A 263 -9.28 29.19 2.16
C ALA A 263 -9.66 28.78 3.58
N ARG A 264 -9.50 29.72 4.53
CA ARG A 264 -9.81 29.59 5.94
C ARG A 264 -11.15 28.86 6.07
N GLY A 265 -11.12 27.54 6.36
CA GLY A 265 -12.33 26.76 6.47
C GLY A 265 -12.19 25.23 6.47
N ARG A 266 -11.00 24.64 6.34
CA ARG A 266 -10.84 23.23 6.72
C ARG A 266 -10.57 23.17 8.22
N ARG A 267 -11.45 22.48 8.92
CA ARG A 267 -11.43 22.23 10.35
C ARG A 267 -10.11 21.57 10.72
N ALA A 268 -9.54 21.94 11.87
CA ALA A 268 -8.32 21.33 12.38
C ALA A 268 -8.52 19.81 12.47
N ILE A 269 -7.57 19.06 11.88
CA ILE A 269 -7.54 17.60 12.05
C ILE A 269 -7.11 17.36 13.50
N GLY A 270 -7.94 16.64 14.25
CA GLY A 270 -7.57 16.03 15.53
C GLY A 270 -7.21 14.56 15.29
N VAL A 271 -6.37 14.00 16.14
CA VAL A 271 -6.13 12.55 16.17
C VAL A 271 -6.42 12.07 17.59
N GLU A 272 -7.34 11.11 17.71
CA GLU A 272 -7.54 10.40 18.96
C GLU A 272 -6.74 9.10 18.93
N VAL A 273 -6.07 8.78 20.03
CA VAL A 273 -5.24 7.57 20.16
C VAL A 273 -5.74 6.75 21.33
N THR A 274 -6.15 5.52 21.05
CA THR A 274 -6.69 4.58 22.05
C THR A 274 -5.75 3.39 22.23
N PRO A 275 -5.30 3.06 23.45
CA PRO A 275 -4.46 1.89 23.69
C PRO A 275 -5.24 0.59 23.44
N LEU A 276 -4.63 -0.35 22.73
CA LEU A 276 -5.20 -1.68 22.46
C LEU A 276 -4.50 -2.76 23.29
N TYR A 277 -3.17 -2.87 23.17
CA TYR A 277 -2.38 -3.93 23.79
C TYR A 277 -1.05 -3.40 24.30
N VAL A 278 -0.54 -4.09 25.34
CA VAL A 278 0.86 -4.04 25.76
C VAL A 278 1.41 -5.45 25.60
N LEU A 279 2.30 -5.66 24.64
CA LEU A 279 2.92 -6.95 24.36
C LEU A 279 4.15 -7.07 25.24
N MET A 280 4.14 -8.05 26.10
CA MET A 280 5.19 -8.29 27.10
C MET A 280 5.89 -9.61 26.84
N GLY A 281 7.21 -9.64 27.00
CA GLY A 281 7.94 -10.89 26.85
C GLY A 281 9.43 -10.74 26.57
N HIS A 282 9.87 -9.69 25.85
CA HIS A 282 11.29 -9.41 25.68
C HIS A 282 12.00 -9.24 27.02
N GLN A 283 13.28 -9.62 27.07
CA GLN A 283 14.15 -9.47 28.24
C GLN A 283 15.18 -8.39 27.93
N GLY A 284 14.99 -7.20 28.45
CA GLY A 284 15.74 -5.99 28.07
C GLY A 284 14.93 -5.11 27.11
N HIS A 285 15.56 -4.08 26.56
CA HIS A 285 14.88 -3.13 25.67
C HIS A 285 14.47 -3.77 24.34
N VAL A 286 13.45 -3.18 23.72
CA VAL A 286 13.01 -3.52 22.36
C VAL A 286 13.44 -2.39 21.43
N ASP A 287 14.29 -2.72 20.46
CA ASP A 287 14.92 -1.73 19.59
C ASP A 287 14.04 -1.35 18.39
N ASP A 288 13.31 -2.33 17.84
CA ASP A 288 12.53 -2.09 16.63
C ASP A 288 11.23 -2.91 16.61
N VAL A 289 10.25 -2.38 15.85
CA VAL A 289 8.92 -2.96 15.68
C VAL A 289 8.37 -2.67 14.29
N VAL A 290 7.76 -3.67 13.65
CA VAL A 290 7.15 -3.53 12.32
C VAL A 290 5.85 -4.32 12.22
N PHE A 291 4.90 -3.81 11.44
CA PHE A 291 3.68 -4.56 11.06
C PHE A 291 3.92 -5.40 9.81
N SER A 292 3.26 -6.56 9.72
CA SER A 292 3.17 -7.26 8.44
C SER A 292 2.34 -6.47 7.43
N PRO A 293 2.62 -6.58 6.12
CA PRO A 293 1.90 -5.84 5.08
C PRO A 293 0.39 -6.05 5.07
N ASP A 294 -0.07 -7.22 5.53
CA ASP A 294 -1.50 -7.54 5.68
C ASP A 294 -2.10 -7.04 7.00
N GLY A 295 -1.28 -6.45 7.88
CA GLY A 295 -1.67 -5.94 9.19
C GLY A 295 -2.04 -7.01 10.22
N THR A 296 -1.83 -8.30 9.93
CA THR A 296 -2.24 -9.40 10.83
C THR A 296 -1.22 -9.72 11.92
N ASN A 297 0.05 -9.36 11.71
CA ASN A 297 1.14 -9.66 12.61
C ASN A 297 1.97 -8.41 12.92
N ILE A 298 2.65 -8.47 14.05
CA ILE A 298 3.69 -7.51 14.46
C ILE A 298 4.97 -8.32 14.70
N ALA A 299 6.10 -7.86 14.17
CA ALA A 299 7.40 -8.35 14.57
C ALA A 299 8.10 -7.32 15.44
N SER A 300 8.82 -7.76 16.46
CA SER A 300 9.64 -6.92 17.33
C SER A 300 10.98 -7.60 17.62
N CYS A 301 12.02 -6.81 17.87
CA CYS A 301 13.36 -7.33 18.18
C CYS A 301 14.05 -6.48 19.25
N GLY A 302 15.08 -7.00 19.89
CA GLY A 302 15.80 -6.23 20.90
C GLY A 302 17.01 -6.94 21.52
N GLU A 303 17.38 -6.47 22.71
CA GLU A 303 18.57 -6.87 23.48
C GLU A 303 18.61 -8.35 23.77
N ASP A 304 17.46 -9.04 23.91
CA ASP A 304 17.38 -10.47 24.20
C ASP A 304 17.75 -11.37 23.02
N MET A 305 18.28 -10.81 21.92
CA MET A 305 18.76 -11.51 20.72
C MET A 305 17.64 -12.32 20.04
N THR A 306 16.37 -11.97 20.25
CA THR A 306 15.22 -12.64 19.65
C THR A 306 14.41 -11.71 18.77
N VAL A 307 13.81 -12.27 17.70
CA VAL A 307 12.68 -11.64 17.01
C VAL A 307 11.42 -12.33 17.51
N ARG A 308 10.42 -11.54 17.89
CA ARG A 308 9.12 -12.04 18.33
C ARG A 308 8.04 -11.66 17.35
N LEU A 309 7.19 -12.62 17.04
CA LEU A 309 6.04 -12.45 16.18
C LEU A 309 4.76 -12.50 17.03
N TRP A 310 3.92 -11.47 16.90
CA TRP A 310 2.70 -11.29 17.67
C TRP A 310 1.49 -11.19 16.73
N SER A 311 0.34 -11.67 17.18
CA SER A 311 -0.92 -11.46 16.49
C SER A 311 -1.45 -10.06 16.75
N THR A 312 -1.65 -9.25 15.73
CA THR A 312 -2.22 -7.91 15.84
C THR A 312 -3.64 -7.93 16.40
N GLY A 313 -4.45 -8.94 16.03
CA GLY A 313 -5.85 -9.03 16.46
C GLY A 313 -6.07 -9.43 17.93
N SER A 314 -5.08 -10.10 18.55
CA SER A 314 -5.22 -10.62 19.92
C SER A 314 -4.09 -10.23 20.88
N GLY A 315 -2.99 -9.66 20.38
CA GLY A 315 -1.79 -9.39 21.16
C GLY A 315 -1.03 -10.65 21.59
N ALA A 316 -1.39 -11.84 21.10
CA ALA A 316 -0.77 -13.09 21.51
C ALA A 316 0.58 -13.29 20.83
N LEU A 317 1.58 -13.78 21.60
CA LEU A 317 2.85 -14.22 21.04
C LEU A 317 2.63 -15.47 20.18
N LEU A 318 3.00 -15.40 18.92
CA LEU A 318 2.87 -16.49 17.95
C LEU A 318 4.17 -17.30 17.85
N LYS A 319 5.32 -16.61 17.80
CA LYS A 319 6.64 -17.22 17.64
C LYS A 319 7.73 -16.41 18.31
N THR A 320 8.82 -17.09 18.67
CA THR A 320 10.10 -16.49 19.02
C THR A 320 11.17 -17.09 18.11
N LEU A 321 11.87 -16.24 17.35
CA LEU A 321 12.94 -16.61 16.45
C LEU A 321 14.26 -16.33 17.17
N SER A 322 15.09 -17.35 17.28
CA SER A 322 16.38 -17.29 17.98
C SER A 322 17.50 -17.79 17.08
N GLY A 323 18.66 -17.15 17.15
CA GLY A 323 19.81 -17.57 16.34
C GLY A 323 20.90 -16.50 16.21
N HIS A 324 20.58 -15.21 16.35
CA HIS A 324 21.59 -14.17 16.47
C HIS A 324 22.43 -14.34 17.75
N GLU A 325 23.70 -13.94 17.68
CA GLU A 325 24.67 -14.01 18.77
C GLU A 325 24.93 -12.65 19.46
N GLY A 326 24.19 -11.61 19.03
CA GLY A 326 24.21 -10.26 19.58
C GLY A 326 22.82 -9.64 19.58
N ALA A 327 22.66 -8.48 20.22
CA ALA A 327 21.41 -7.73 20.23
C ALA A 327 20.91 -7.50 18.78
N ILE A 328 19.59 -7.57 18.58
CA ILE A 328 18.97 -7.35 17.28
C ILE A 328 18.46 -5.93 17.23
N MET A 329 19.07 -5.12 16.38
CA MET A 329 18.86 -3.68 16.32
C MET A 329 17.71 -3.27 15.37
N GLY A 330 17.41 -4.10 14.36
CA GLY A 330 16.39 -3.79 13.38
C GLY A 330 15.71 -5.04 12.81
N VAL A 331 14.45 -4.91 12.45
CA VAL A 331 13.61 -5.96 11.88
C VAL A 331 12.70 -5.40 10.80
N ASP A 332 12.54 -6.13 9.70
CA ASP A 332 11.55 -5.79 8.67
C ASP A 332 10.88 -7.04 8.12
N ILE A 333 9.63 -6.90 7.68
CA ILE A 333 8.84 -7.98 7.09
C ILE A 333 8.75 -7.75 5.58
N ALA A 334 9.11 -8.79 4.83
CA ALA A 334 9.05 -8.73 3.37
C ALA A 334 7.65 -8.33 2.86
N PRO A 335 7.54 -7.53 1.79
CA PRO A 335 6.27 -7.09 1.22
C PRO A 335 5.33 -8.22 0.83
N ASP A 336 5.85 -9.42 0.54
CA ASP A 336 5.03 -10.59 0.26
C ASP A 336 4.53 -11.33 1.52
N GLY A 337 4.91 -10.85 2.70
CA GLY A 337 4.51 -11.41 4.00
C GLY A 337 5.07 -12.80 4.30
N LYS A 338 6.12 -13.29 3.58
CA LYS A 338 6.62 -14.65 3.77
C LYS A 338 7.90 -14.75 4.57
N SER A 339 8.68 -13.69 4.61
CA SER A 339 9.95 -13.67 5.33
C SER A 339 10.10 -12.43 6.21
N ILE A 340 10.95 -12.57 7.22
CA ILE A 340 11.40 -11.49 8.09
C ILE A 340 12.91 -11.36 7.87
N ALA A 341 13.40 -10.13 7.80
CA ALA A 341 14.81 -9.82 7.91
C ALA A 341 15.08 -9.22 9.28
N SER A 342 16.20 -9.59 9.89
CA SER A 342 16.69 -9.01 11.14
C SER A 342 18.18 -8.72 11.06
N CYS A 343 18.65 -7.66 11.69
CA CYS A 343 20.05 -7.28 11.73
C CYS A 343 20.55 -7.12 13.16
N SER A 344 21.84 -7.37 13.39
CA SER A 344 22.37 -7.53 14.73
C SER A 344 23.77 -6.94 14.93
N GLU A 345 24.10 -6.76 16.21
CA GLU A 345 25.47 -6.49 16.66
C GLU A 345 26.44 -7.62 16.29
N ASP A 346 25.94 -8.83 16.02
CA ASP A 346 26.76 -9.95 15.54
C ASP A 346 27.28 -9.76 14.09
N LYS A 347 26.98 -8.61 13.46
CA LYS A 347 27.41 -8.16 12.13
C LYS A 347 26.71 -8.89 10.98
N THR A 348 25.70 -9.70 11.28
CA THR A 348 24.94 -10.43 10.26
C THR A 348 23.53 -9.85 10.07
N VAL A 349 22.98 -10.10 8.91
CA VAL A 349 21.55 -10.00 8.65
C VAL A 349 21.01 -11.41 8.46
N ARG A 350 19.91 -11.77 9.12
CA ARG A 350 19.24 -13.06 8.96
C ARG A 350 17.91 -12.90 8.28
N ILE A 351 17.61 -13.85 7.39
CA ILE A 351 16.30 -13.97 6.76
C ILE A 351 15.63 -15.22 7.32
N TRP A 352 14.40 -15.06 7.81
CA TRP A 352 13.60 -16.08 8.45
C TRP A 352 12.35 -16.36 7.62
N ASP A 353 11.96 -17.60 7.45
CA ASP A 353 10.66 -17.98 6.92
C ASP A 353 9.59 -17.72 7.99
N LEU A 354 8.62 -16.86 7.68
CA LEU A 354 7.60 -16.42 8.64
C LEU A 354 6.66 -17.57 9.05
N LYS A 355 6.47 -18.57 8.18
CA LYS A 355 5.61 -19.71 8.43
C LYS A 355 6.28 -20.76 9.33
N THR A 356 7.54 -21.09 9.09
CA THR A 356 8.27 -22.10 9.88
C THR A 356 8.98 -21.48 11.08
N GLY A 357 9.48 -20.26 10.96
CA GLY A 357 10.33 -19.58 11.93
C GLY A 357 11.81 -19.98 11.81
N GLU A 358 12.18 -20.71 10.76
CA GLU A 358 13.55 -21.14 10.53
C GLU A 358 14.35 -20.08 9.77
N THR A 359 15.65 -19.98 10.04
CA THR A 359 16.57 -19.14 9.26
C THR A 359 16.75 -19.75 7.87
N THR A 360 16.42 -18.98 6.83
CA THR A 360 16.61 -19.39 5.42
C THR A 360 17.94 -18.91 4.86
N SER A 361 18.45 -17.78 5.33
CA SER A 361 19.74 -17.21 4.91
C SER A 361 20.39 -16.40 6.02
N ILE A 362 21.72 -16.42 6.03
CA ILE A 362 22.56 -15.55 6.84
C ILE A 362 23.41 -14.73 5.87
N LEU A 363 23.23 -13.39 5.90
CA LEU A 363 23.95 -12.47 5.03
C LEU A 363 25.15 -11.93 5.79
N GLU A 364 26.33 -12.34 5.35
CA GLU A 364 27.61 -11.93 5.91
C GLU A 364 28.30 -10.92 5.00
N GLY A 365 29.00 -9.94 5.58
CA GLY A 365 29.76 -8.98 4.80
C GLY A 365 30.02 -7.66 5.51
N HIS A 366 29.13 -7.20 6.39
CA HIS A 366 29.44 -6.08 7.27
C HIS A 366 30.58 -6.42 8.24
N SER A 367 31.46 -5.46 8.46
CA SER A 367 32.61 -5.68 9.37
C SER A 367 32.31 -5.23 10.81
N SER A 368 31.18 -4.60 11.05
CA SER A 368 30.74 -4.15 12.39
C SER A 368 29.22 -4.32 12.56
N ALA A 369 28.68 -3.93 13.73
CA ALA A 369 27.27 -4.01 14.06
C ALA A 369 26.36 -3.42 12.96
N VAL A 370 25.23 -4.07 12.71
CA VAL A 370 24.22 -3.66 11.71
C VAL A 370 23.02 -3.09 12.44
N TRP A 371 22.63 -1.85 12.12
CA TRP A 371 21.64 -1.08 12.86
C TRP A 371 20.21 -1.22 12.32
N THR A 372 20.07 -1.13 11.01
CA THR A 372 18.73 -1.16 10.38
C THR A 372 18.77 -2.02 9.14
N VAL A 373 17.64 -2.66 8.88
CA VAL A 373 17.38 -3.45 7.68
C VAL A 373 16.03 -3.01 7.10
N ALA A 374 15.95 -2.89 5.76
CA ALA A 374 14.72 -2.51 5.08
C ALA A 374 14.57 -3.31 3.78
N TYR A 375 13.38 -3.85 3.54
CA TYR A 375 13.02 -4.46 2.26
C TYR A 375 12.59 -3.39 1.26
N ALA A 376 13.01 -3.54 0.01
CA ALA A 376 12.39 -2.82 -1.08
C ALA A 376 10.97 -3.34 -1.33
N LEU A 377 10.03 -2.45 -1.66
CA LEU A 377 8.62 -2.82 -1.84
C LEU A 377 8.38 -3.78 -3.01
N ASP A 378 9.34 -3.87 -3.95
CA ASP A 378 9.30 -4.85 -5.03
C ASP A 378 9.76 -6.27 -4.60
N ASN A 379 10.17 -6.44 -3.34
CA ASN A 379 10.64 -7.69 -2.74
C ASN A 379 11.91 -8.29 -3.40
N HIS A 380 12.62 -7.51 -4.23
CA HIS A 380 13.81 -7.99 -4.93
C HIS A 380 15.11 -7.59 -4.23
N MET A 381 15.06 -6.61 -3.37
CA MET A 381 16.23 -6.08 -2.68
C MET A 381 15.97 -5.89 -1.20
N LEU A 382 17.04 -5.99 -0.44
CA LEU A 382 17.11 -5.71 0.99
C LEU A 382 18.28 -4.75 1.20
N ALA A 383 18.11 -3.71 2.00
CA ALA A 383 19.19 -2.84 2.41
C ALA A 383 19.54 -3.06 3.88
N SER A 384 20.80 -2.87 4.22
CA SER A 384 21.28 -2.84 5.61
C SER A 384 22.33 -1.76 5.80
N CYS A 385 22.40 -1.16 6.98
CA CYS A 385 23.41 -0.15 7.31
C CYS A 385 24.15 -0.49 8.61
N SER A 386 25.38 0.01 8.75
CA SER A 386 26.30 -0.49 9.76
C SER A 386 27.23 0.58 10.35
N ASN A 387 27.78 0.23 11.52
CA ASN A 387 28.92 0.92 12.12
C ASN A 387 30.16 0.93 11.21
N ASP A 388 30.23 0.11 10.18
CA ASP A 388 31.33 0.07 9.23
C ASP A 388 31.28 1.20 8.18
N GLU A 389 30.39 2.18 8.38
CA GLU A 389 30.18 3.37 7.55
C GLU A 389 29.59 3.06 6.16
N THR A 390 29.15 1.82 5.92
CA THR A 390 28.59 1.38 4.64
C THR A 390 27.09 1.06 4.73
N VAL A 391 26.44 1.15 3.58
CA VAL A 391 25.15 0.55 3.32
C VAL A 391 25.36 -0.58 2.33
N ARG A 392 24.72 -1.72 2.54
CA ARG A 392 24.73 -2.84 1.60
C ARG A 392 23.34 -3.10 1.06
N ILE A 393 23.31 -3.38 -0.24
CA ILE A 393 22.11 -3.86 -0.93
C ILE A 393 22.31 -5.33 -1.24
N TRP A 394 21.36 -6.15 -0.87
CA TRP A 394 21.38 -7.60 -0.98
C TRP A 394 20.25 -8.10 -1.88
N ASN A 395 20.48 -9.22 -2.53
CA ASN A 395 19.41 -10.04 -3.08
C ASN A 395 18.94 -11.02 -2.00
N PRO A 396 17.73 -10.85 -1.44
CA PRO A 396 17.27 -11.70 -0.33
C PRO A 396 17.03 -13.17 -0.73
N ALA A 397 16.81 -13.45 -2.02
CA ALA A 397 16.58 -14.81 -2.51
C ALA A 397 17.89 -15.61 -2.67
N THR A 398 19.00 -14.94 -3.04
CA THR A 398 20.31 -15.61 -3.23
C THR A 398 21.26 -15.41 -2.04
N GLY A 399 21.01 -14.41 -1.21
CA GLY A 399 21.91 -14.00 -0.13
C GLY A 399 23.14 -13.20 -0.58
N GLU A 400 23.23 -12.88 -1.86
CA GLU A 400 24.39 -12.18 -2.44
C GLU A 400 24.31 -10.67 -2.21
N THR A 401 25.47 -10.05 -1.94
CA THR A 401 25.61 -8.58 -1.95
C THR A 401 25.54 -8.10 -3.40
N VAL A 402 24.53 -7.28 -3.70
CA VAL A 402 24.38 -6.64 -5.01
C VAL A 402 25.28 -5.42 -5.09
N GLN A 403 25.28 -4.59 -4.04
CA GLN A 403 26.07 -3.35 -3.98
C GLN A 403 26.55 -3.03 -2.58
N VAL A 404 27.68 -2.31 -2.51
CA VAL A 404 28.19 -1.69 -1.27
C VAL A 404 28.28 -0.19 -1.50
N LEU A 405 27.43 0.57 -0.85
CA LEU A 405 27.36 2.02 -0.98
C LEU A 405 28.33 2.65 0.03
N GLN A 406 29.29 3.38 -0.47
CA GLN A 406 30.31 4.08 0.31
C GLN A 406 30.19 5.59 0.11
N GLY A 407 30.18 6.34 1.20
CA GLY A 407 30.05 7.78 1.11
C GLY A 407 29.76 8.45 2.43
N HIS A 408 29.21 7.76 3.42
CA HIS A 408 29.18 8.24 4.79
C HIS A 408 30.58 8.21 5.41
N HIS A 409 30.82 9.03 6.42
CA HIS A 409 32.10 9.17 7.10
C HIS A 409 31.99 8.90 8.61
N ASN A 410 30.92 8.26 9.02
CA ASN A 410 30.64 7.78 10.36
C ASN A 410 29.55 6.71 10.29
N VAL A 411 29.20 6.14 11.43
CA VAL A 411 28.15 5.13 11.62
C VAL A 411 26.89 5.47 10.82
N VAL A 412 26.38 4.52 10.04
CA VAL A 412 25.09 4.63 9.36
C VAL A 412 24.07 3.87 10.18
N VAL A 413 23.00 4.56 10.60
CA VAL A 413 22.04 4.03 11.57
C VAL A 413 20.63 3.82 11.04
N GLY A 414 20.28 4.43 9.92
CA GLY A 414 18.96 4.27 9.32
C GLY A 414 19.02 4.17 7.80
N VAL A 415 18.17 3.33 7.23
CA VAL A 415 17.94 3.20 5.78
C VAL A 415 16.46 3.02 5.51
N ASP A 416 16.00 3.58 4.39
CA ASP A 416 14.65 3.37 3.91
C ASP A 416 14.60 3.50 2.38
N PHE A 417 13.82 2.63 1.72
CA PHE A 417 13.61 2.67 0.29
C PHE A 417 12.48 3.63 -0.07
N SER A 418 12.64 4.34 -1.19
CA SER A 418 11.51 5.03 -1.79
C SER A 418 10.42 4.04 -2.22
N TYR A 419 9.18 4.51 -2.24
CA TYR A 419 8.02 3.66 -2.53
C TYR A 419 8.08 2.96 -3.90
N ASP A 420 8.81 3.54 -4.86
CA ASP A 420 9.05 2.95 -6.18
C ASP A 420 10.30 2.04 -6.22
N SER A 421 10.97 1.83 -5.08
CA SER A 421 12.20 1.05 -4.93
C SER A 421 13.38 1.53 -5.80
N GLN A 422 13.31 2.75 -6.37
CA GLN A 422 14.38 3.28 -7.22
C GLN A 422 15.45 4.02 -6.42
N LEU A 423 15.09 4.59 -5.29
CA LEU A 423 15.98 5.35 -4.42
C LEU A 423 16.06 4.70 -3.05
N LEU A 424 17.21 4.88 -2.42
CA LEU A 424 17.44 4.53 -1.02
C LEU A 424 17.94 5.77 -0.28
N ALA A 425 17.35 6.07 0.87
CA ALA A 425 17.87 7.05 1.79
C ALA A 425 18.68 6.35 2.88
N SER A 426 19.78 6.96 3.30
CA SER A 426 20.54 6.52 4.47
C SER A 426 20.91 7.71 5.34
N CYS A 427 20.90 7.55 6.66
CA CYS A 427 21.26 8.59 7.62
C CYS A 427 22.38 8.15 8.56
N SER A 428 23.15 9.12 9.06
CA SER A 428 24.40 8.84 9.74
C SER A 428 24.73 9.82 10.86
N PHE A 429 25.60 9.36 11.74
CA PHE A 429 26.29 10.16 12.75
C PHE A 429 27.20 11.24 12.14
N ASP A 430 27.51 11.15 10.82
CA ASP A 430 28.22 12.20 10.10
C ASP A 430 27.36 13.46 9.83
N LYS A 431 26.14 13.50 10.35
CA LYS A 431 25.16 14.59 10.24
C LYS A 431 24.65 14.77 8.80
N THR A 432 24.70 13.71 8.01
CA THR A 432 24.20 13.76 6.63
C THR A 432 23.18 12.67 6.37
N ILE A 433 22.34 12.95 5.38
CA ILE A 433 21.47 11.97 4.72
C ILE A 433 21.98 11.82 3.30
N CYS A 434 22.20 10.61 2.86
CA CYS A 434 22.57 10.29 1.48
C CYS A 434 21.38 9.65 0.77
N VAL A 435 21.10 10.13 -0.45
CA VAL A 435 20.09 9.53 -1.33
C VAL A 435 20.82 8.87 -2.49
N TRP A 436 20.59 7.59 -2.67
CA TRP A 436 21.28 6.72 -3.60
C TRP A 436 20.31 6.21 -4.68
N GLU A 437 20.79 6.08 -5.90
CA GLU A 437 20.11 5.32 -6.94
C GLU A 437 20.36 3.83 -6.73
N VAL A 438 19.33 3.05 -6.51
CA VAL A 438 19.44 1.64 -6.10
C VAL A 438 20.12 0.79 -7.16
N ASN A 439 19.75 0.97 -8.44
CA ASN A 439 20.27 0.14 -9.55
C ASN A 439 21.75 0.35 -9.84
N THR A 440 22.26 1.55 -9.63
CA THR A 440 23.65 1.93 -9.99
C THR A 440 24.56 2.10 -8.77
N GLY A 441 23.99 2.25 -7.57
CA GLY A 441 24.72 2.59 -6.35
C GLY A 441 25.28 4.01 -6.33
N THR A 442 24.84 4.87 -7.26
CA THR A 442 25.34 6.25 -7.35
C THR A 442 24.70 7.14 -6.30
N LEU A 443 25.54 7.93 -5.61
CA LEU A 443 25.06 8.97 -4.71
C LEU A 443 24.44 10.10 -5.54
N GLN A 444 23.11 10.24 -5.46
CA GLN A 444 22.40 11.32 -6.14
C GLN A 444 22.40 12.62 -5.36
N ARG A 445 22.23 12.53 -4.03
CA ARG A 445 22.18 13.71 -3.15
C ARG A 445 22.78 13.43 -1.80
N ARG A 446 23.30 14.53 -1.20
CA ARG A 446 23.69 14.59 0.21
C ARG A 446 23.01 15.78 0.87
N LEU A 447 22.13 15.51 1.83
CA LEU A 447 21.46 16.52 2.63
C LEU A 447 22.23 16.68 3.94
N ARG A 448 22.35 17.91 4.41
CA ARG A 448 23.11 18.22 5.64
C ARG A 448 22.17 18.62 6.77
N TYR A 449 22.43 18.08 7.92
CA TYR A 449 21.71 18.37 9.15
C TYR A 449 22.61 19.13 10.15
N SER A 450 21.99 19.73 11.19
CA SER A 450 22.70 20.41 12.27
C SER A 450 23.42 19.46 13.21
N ASP A 451 22.83 18.26 13.43
CA ASP A 451 23.33 17.25 14.34
C ASP A 451 23.14 15.82 13.78
N ILE A 452 23.49 14.80 14.58
CA ILE A 452 23.34 13.39 14.22
C ILE A 452 21.91 13.12 13.73
N VAL A 453 21.79 12.35 12.65
CA VAL A 453 20.50 11.91 12.11
C VAL A 453 20.31 10.43 12.44
N TYR A 454 19.24 10.12 13.19
CA TYR A 454 18.98 8.79 13.68
C TYR A 454 18.04 7.97 12.79
N GLY A 455 17.06 8.61 12.15
CA GLY A 455 16.09 7.92 11.32
C GLY A 455 15.70 8.70 10.08
N VAL A 456 15.30 7.97 9.05
CA VAL A 456 14.74 8.49 7.80
C VAL A 456 13.53 7.67 7.40
N ALA A 457 12.54 8.31 6.79
CA ALA A 457 11.36 7.66 6.23
C ALA A 457 10.90 8.38 4.96
N TRP A 458 10.60 7.64 3.89
CA TRP A 458 10.01 8.19 2.69
C TRP A 458 8.49 8.34 2.84
N SER A 459 7.94 9.44 2.36
CA SER A 459 6.50 9.55 2.22
C SER A 459 5.97 8.55 1.17
N PRO A 460 4.76 7.99 1.34
CA PRO A 460 4.20 7.01 0.41
C PRO A 460 4.10 7.50 -1.04
N ASP A 461 3.93 8.81 -1.23
CA ASP A 461 3.89 9.44 -2.55
C ASP A 461 5.29 9.76 -3.12
N GLY A 462 6.36 9.51 -2.35
CA GLY A 462 7.73 9.78 -2.73
C GLY A 462 8.11 11.26 -2.80
N THR A 463 7.22 12.18 -2.41
CA THR A 463 7.46 13.63 -2.56
C THR A 463 8.27 14.23 -1.40
N LEU A 464 8.21 13.58 -0.24
CA LEU A 464 8.92 14.00 0.97
C LEU A 464 9.81 12.89 1.50
N LEU A 465 10.90 13.28 2.12
CA LEU A 465 11.71 12.45 3.00
C LEU A 465 11.67 13.09 4.39
N ALA A 466 11.25 12.33 5.38
CA ALA A 466 11.35 12.72 6.78
C ALA A 466 12.70 12.29 7.34
N SER A 467 13.24 13.07 8.27
CA SER A 467 14.44 12.70 9.02
C SER A 467 14.36 13.24 10.44
N CYS A 468 14.85 12.47 11.39
CA CYS A 468 14.87 12.84 12.80
C CYS A 468 16.29 12.89 13.37
N SER A 469 16.49 13.73 14.39
CA SER A 469 17.84 14.11 14.83
C SER A 469 18.00 14.18 16.34
N ALA A 470 19.27 14.11 16.75
CA ALA A 470 19.72 14.33 18.12
C ALA A 470 19.35 15.72 18.66
N ASP A 471 19.16 16.71 17.79
CA ASP A 471 18.77 18.07 18.20
C ASP A 471 17.28 18.22 18.57
N GLY A 472 16.52 17.11 18.61
CA GLY A 472 15.09 17.09 18.95
C GLY A 472 14.17 17.53 17.80
N THR A 473 14.70 17.75 16.61
CA THR A 473 13.91 18.19 15.45
C THR A 473 13.69 17.08 14.43
N ILE A 474 12.59 17.23 13.70
CA ILE A 474 12.29 16.42 12.52
C ILE A 474 12.27 17.35 11.32
N CYS A 475 12.95 16.99 10.24
CA CYS A 475 12.92 17.74 8.99
C CYS A 475 12.19 16.96 7.91
N LEU A 476 11.33 17.67 7.17
CA LEU A 476 10.72 17.19 5.94
C LEU A 476 11.48 17.83 4.76
N TRP A 477 11.98 16.99 3.87
CA TRP A 477 12.76 17.40 2.71
C TRP A 477 11.95 17.15 1.44
N ASP A 478 11.91 18.14 0.55
CA ASP A 478 11.36 18.00 -0.79
C ASP A 478 12.33 17.16 -1.64
N THR A 479 11.88 16.00 -2.05
CA THR A 479 12.72 15.02 -2.77
C THR A 479 13.09 15.47 -4.18
N SER A 480 12.28 16.35 -4.79
CA SER A 480 12.53 16.86 -6.14
C SER A 480 13.75 17.78 -6.22
N ASN A 481 13.97 18.59 -5.18
CA ASN A 481 15.03 19.60 -5.17
C ASN A 481 16.03 19.43 -4.01
N GLY A 482 15.73 18.59 -3.00
CA GLY A 482 16.57 18.37 -1.82
C GLY A 482 16.54 19.53 -0.82
N GLN A 483 15.58 20.44 -0.92
CA GLN A 483 15.44 21.53 0.03
C GLN A 483 14.59 21.11 1.23
N ARG A 484 14.89 21.73 2.37
CA ARG A 484 14.07 21.55 3.57
C ARG A 484 12.72 22.22 3.39
N ALA A 485 11.66 21.42 3.29
CA ALA A 485 10.30 21.90 3.17
C ALA A 485 9.75 22.39 4.51
N ARG A 486 10.04 21.66 5.61
CA ARG A 486 9.59 22.00 6.97
C ARG A 486 10.57 21.51 8.03
N THR A 487 10.45 22.10 9.22
CA THR A 487 11.05 21.59 10.47
C THR A 487 9.93 21.48 11.51
N LEU A 488 9.77 20.30 12.09
CA LEU A 488 8.83 20.04 13.17
C LEU A 488 9.63 20.10 14.48
N THR A 489 9.13 20.86 15.43
CA THR A 489 9.77 21.08 16.73
C THR A 489 8.78 20.81 17.85
N GLY A 490 9.24 20.24 18.94
CA GLY A 490 8.38 19.93 20.10
C GLY A 490 9.00 18.90 21.04
N HIS A 491 9.78 17.94 20.54
CA HIS A 491 10.51 17.02 21.39
C HIS A 491 11.58 17.74 22.21
N ASP A 492 11.75 17.34 23.47
CA ASP A 492 12.72 17.86 24.42
C ASP A 492 14.00 16.99 24.51
N GLY A 493 14.08 15.91 23.73
CA GLY A 493 15.21 14.97 23.64
C GLY A 493 15.46 14.55 22.21
N ALA A 494 16.47 13.70 22.00
CA ALA A 494 16.78 13.13 20.69
C ALA A 494 15.56 12.39 20.12
N VAL A 495 15.29 12.59 18.83
CA VAL A 495 14.26 11.82 18.11
C VAL A 495 14.93 10.65 17.41
N TRP A 496 14.55 9.44 17.82
CA TRP A 496 15.17 8.20 17.36
C TRP A 496 14.58 7.66 16.07
N THR A 497 13.27 7.84 15.90
CA THR A 497 12.51 7.20 14.84
C THR A 497 11.38 8.09 14.33
N VAL A 498 11.07 7.95 13.05
CA VAL A 498 9.93 8.59 12.38
C VAL A 498 9.34 7.64 11.37
N ASP A 499 8.02 7.72 11.18
CA ASP A 499 7.33 6.97 10.14
C ASP A 499 6.12 7.75 9.61
N PHE A 500 5.79 7.56 8.33
CA PHE A 500 4.60 8.15 7.70
C PHE A 500 3.40 7.21 7.79
N SER A 501 2.22 7.78 8.00
CA SER A 501 0.98 7.04 7.74
C SER A 501 0.88 6.66 6.27
N ALA A 502 0.17 5.57 5.97
CA ALA A 502 0.02 5.05 4.61
C ALA A 502 -0.58 6.06 3.60
N ASP A 503 -1.36 7.04 4.09
CA ASP A 503 -1.90 8.14 3.29
C ASP A 503 -0.97 9.38 3.20
N GLY A 504 0.19 9.34 3.88
CA GLY A 504 1.18 10.42 3.91
C GLY A 504 0.72 11.69 4.65
N ARG A 505 -0.46 11.69 5.28
CA ARG A 505 -1.01 12.87 5.97
C ARG A 505 -0.45 13.07 7.37
N LEU A 506 -0.13 11.98 8.04
CA LEU A 506 0.42 11.97 9.38
C LEU A 506 1.87 11.53 9.36
N LEU A 507 2.64 12.06 10.28
CA LEU A 507 3.93 11.54 10.66
C LEU A 507 3.87 11.16 12.14
N VAL A 508 4.56 10.10 12.52
CA VAL A 508 4.76 9.74 13.92
C VAL A 508 6.23 9.78 14.25
N SER A 509 6.56 10.11 15.49
CA SER A 509 7.94 10.13 15.99
C SER A 509 8.03 9.55 17.40
N GLY A 510 9.15 8.89 17.69
CA GLY A 510 9.52 8.40 19.01
C GLY A 510 10.83 9.04 19.48
N SER A 511 10.91 9.34 20.78
CA SER A 511 12.01 10.14 21.33
C SER A 511 12.53 9.66 22.68
N GLU A 512 13.76 10.03 22.97
CA GLU A 512 14.42 9.97 24.27
C GLU A 512 13.61 10.71 25.38
N ASP A 513 12.81 11.72 25.01
CA ASP A 513 11.98 12.46 25.96
C ASP A 513 10.81 11.61 26.52
N GLY A 514 10.69 10.37 26.07
CA GLY A 514 9.67 9.41 26.52
C GLY A 514 8.29 9.66 25.93
N SER A 515 8.22 10.36 24.82
CA SER A 515 6.96 10.61 24.13
C SER A 515 6.93 10.05 22.71
N VAL A 516 5.71 9.66 22.29
CA VAL A 516 5.34 9.45 20.90
C VAL A 516 4.51 10.64 20.48
N ARG A 517 4.86 11.29 19.37
CA ARG A 517 4.12 12.44 18.84
C ARG A 517 3.59 12.17 17.44
N LEU A 518 2.38 12.65 17.18
CA LEU A 518 1.75 12.63 15.86
C LEU A 518 1.69 14.06 15.31
N TRP A 519 2.01 14.19 14.04
CA TRP A 519 2.16 15.46 13.35
C TRP A 519 1.32 15.51 12.09
N ASP A 520 0.73 16.68 11.80
CA ASP A 520 0.17 16.98 10.48
C ASP A 520 1.31 17.30 9.52
N VAL A 521 1.50 16.47 8.51
CA VAL A 521 2.57 16.63 7.50
C VAL A 521 2.39 17.90 6.70
N GLN A 522 1.15 18.23 6.33
CA GLN A 522 0.83 19.38 5.50
C GLN A 522 0.98 20.70 6.25
N GLN A 523 0.55 20.75 7.51
CA GLN A 523 0.56 21.97 8.30
C GLN A 523 1.83 22.11 9.16
N GLY A 524 2.47 20.98 9.51
CA GLY A 524 3.71 20.95 10.27
C GLY A 524 3.52 21.24 11.76
N HIS A 525 2.33 21.00 12.30
CA HIS A 525 2.09 21.14 13.74
C HIS A 525 1.81 19.78 14.39
N GLU A 526 2.05 19.71 15.68
CA GLU A 526 1.73 18.56 16.49
C GLU A 526 0.21 18.43 16.66
N LEU A 527 -0.29 17.21 16.48
CA LEU A 527 -1.70 16.86 16.67
C LEU A 527 -1.95 16.19 18.01
N GLN A 528 -1.06 15.30 18.43
CA GLN A 528 -1.23 14.52 19.65
C GLN A 528 0.14 14.12 20.23
N THR A 529 0.22 14.10 21.56
CA THR A 529 1.36 13.54 22.29
C THR A 529 0.89 12.39 23.19
N ILE A 530 1.57 11.25 23.09
CA ILE A 530 1.44 10.11 24.00
C ILE A 530 2.68 10.12 24.90
N ASN A 531 2.52 10.44 26.17
CA ASN A 531 3.65 10.51 27.09
C ASN A 531 3.80 9.20 27.86
N LEU A 532 4.81 8.42 27.53
CA LEU A 532 5.10 7.12 28.14
C LEU A 532 6.06 7.25 29.34
N ARG A 533 6.84 8.30 29.40
CA ARG A 533 7.88 8.57 30.42
C ARG A 533 9.01 7.53 30.44
N ILE A 534 9.24 6.88 29.32
CA ILE A 534 10.30 5.90 29.04
C ILE A 534 10.75 6.10 27.60
N GLU A 535 12.02 5.93 27.33
CA GLU A 535 12.58 6.12 25.98
C GLU A 535 11.87 5.27 24.94
N VAL A 536 11.57 5.85 23.78
CA VAL A 536 10.86 5.21 22.67
C VAL A 536 11.84 5.02 21.51
N TYR A 537 12.26 3.79 21.27
CA TYR A 537 13.27 3.45 20.28
C TYR A 537 12.71 3.26 18.88
N GLY A 538 11.54 2.63 18.75
CA GLY A 538 10.89 2.39 17.47
C GLY A 538 9.42 2.82 17.48
N VAL A 539 8.94 3.36 16.36
CA VAL A 539 7.53 3.66 16.14
C VAL A 539 7.17 3.43 14.68
N VAL A 540 6.00 2.85 14.43
CA VAL A 540 5.57 2.50 13.07
C VAL A 540 4.05 2.58 12.94
N PHE A 541 3.57 3.07 11.81
CA PHE A 541 2.18 2.94 11.43
C PHE A 541 1.89 1.55 10.83
N GLY A 542 0.75 1.00 11.18
CA GLY A 542 0.23 -0.23 10.61
C GLY A 542 -0.99 0.00 9.73
N ALA A 543 -1.45 -1.07 9.07
CA ALA A 543 -2.73 -1.07 8.39
C ALA A 543 -3.89 -0.77 9.37
N ASN A 544 -5.04 -0.34 8.84
CA ASN A 544 -6.24 -0.06 9.65
C ASN A 544 -6.04 1.01 10.74
N ARG A 545 -5.19 2.01 10.50
CA ARG A 545 -4.88 3.09 11.44
C ARG A 545 -4.31 2.59 12.78
N LEU A 546 -3.60 1.50 12.74
CA LEU A 546 -2.85 1.01 13.88
C LEU A 546 -1.52 1.76 13.99
N LEU A 547 -1.05 1.88 15.22
CA LEU A 547 0.24 2.42 15.56
C LEU A 547 0.90 1.46 16.55
N ALA A 548 2.17 1.18 16.39
CA ALA A 548 2.94 0.46 17.39
C ALA A 548 4.18 1.25 17.78
N ASN A 549 4.57 1.14 19.04
CA ASN A 549 5.86 1.62 19.51
C ASN A 549 6.56 0.59 20.39
N CYS A 550 7.87 0.56 20.33
CA CYS A 550 8.72 -0.20 21.26
C CYS A 550 9.53 0.75 22.15
N ALA A 551 9.97 0.27 23.30
CA ALA A 551 10.55 1.11 24.34
C ALA A 551 11.58 0.39 25.21
N GLU A 552 12.30 1.20 26.01
CA GLU A 552 13.33 0.76 26.96
C GLU A 552 12.84 -0.31 27.96
N ASP A 553 11.55 -0.29 28.31
CA ASP A 553 10.98 -1.20 29.33
C ASP A 553 10.71 -2.62 28.81
N GLY A 554 11.14 -2.95 27.61
CA GLY A 554 10.98 -4.29 27.04
C GLY A 554 9.57 -4.59 26.51
N THR A 555 8.75 -3.57 26.33
CA THR A 555 7.38 -3.74 25.85
C THR A 555 7.18 -3.15 24.45
N VAL A 556 6.23 -3.74 23.71
CA VAL A 556 5.63 -3.13 22.53
C VAL A 556 4.21 -2.71 22.86
N ARG A 557 3.86 -1.48 22.58
CA ARG A 557 2.51 -0.95 22.77
C ARG A 557 1.83 -0.76 21.42
N VAL A 558 0.58 -1.17 21.35
CA VAL A 558 -0.25 -1.07 20.14
C VAL A 558 -1.44 -0.18 20.42
N TRP A 559 -1.69 0.74 19.50
CA TRP A 559 -2.70 1.78 19.60
C TRP A 559 -3.60 1.78 18.36
N GLN A 560 -4.84 2.19 18.55
CA GLN A 560 -5.74 2.58 17.47
C GLN A 560 -5.68 4.09 17.32
N THR A 561 -5.50 4.59 16.11
CA THR A 561 -5.59 6.02 15.81
C THR A 561 -6.89 6.31 15.05
N GLU A 562 -7.57 7.37 15.42
CA GLU A 562 -8.75 7.87 14.72
C GLU A 562 -8.52 9.34 14.36
N VAL A 563 -8.66 9.66 13.07
CA VAL A 563 -8.60 11.05 12.60
C VAL A 563 -9.97 11.66 12.82
N VAL A 564 -10.03 12.67 13.68
CA VAL A 564 -11.26 13.42 13.98
C VAL A 564 -11.21 14.72 13.18
N GLU A 565 -12.09 14.86 12.22
CA GLU A 565 -12.29 16.14 11.53
C GLU A 565 -13.08 17.07 12.45
N GLY A 566 -12.45 18.16 12.92
CA GLY A 566 -13.03 19.15 13.82
C GLY A 566 -14.07 20.07 13.15
#